data_251645590a7919076a8b95f9ca9db0ef
#
_entry.id   251645590a7919076a8b95f9ca9db0ef
#
_cell.length_a   1.000
_cell.length_b   1.000
_cell.length_c   1.000
_cell.angle_alpha   90.00
_cell.angle_beta   90.00
_cell.angle_gamma   90.00
#
_symmetry.space_group_name_H-M   'P 1'
#
loop_
_entity.id
_entity.type
_entity.pdbx_description
1 polymer ?
#
loop_
_entity_poly.entity_id
_entity_poly.type
_entity_poly.pdbx_seq_one_letter_code
_entity_poly.pdbx_strand_id
1 'polypeptide(L)'
;QGTSASDVLFSGAWSVRLKAQGYHTNHVHPKGWISSALYIAVPDEVAGATDDAGYIQFGAPEDKLGLNLSSVRTVKPEVGKLVLFPSYMWHGTVPFESSQSRITVAFDIVPHR
;
A
#
# COMPACT_ATOMS: atom_id res chain seq x y z
N GLN A 1 19.71 14.32 -18.04
CA GLN A 1 19.49 15.07 -16.80
C GLN A 1 18.43 14.37 -15.96
N GLY A 2 18.76 14.04 -14.73
CA GLY A 2 17.83 13.36 -13.84
C GLY A 2 16.79 14.31 -13.25
N THR A 3 15.69 13.75 -12.75
CA THR A 3 14.66 14.47 -12.03
C THR A 3 15.17 14.82 -10.63
N SER A 4 15.12 16.09 -10.27
CA SER A 4 15.48 16.55 -8.93
C SER A 4 14.25 16.55 -8.02
N ALA A 5 14.46 16.70 -6.70
CA ALA A 5 13.36 16.79 -5.75
C ALA A 5 12.41 17.97 -6.02
N SER A 6 12.90 19.03 -6.69
CA SER A 6 12.07 20.17 -7.06
C SER A 6 11.15 19.90 -8.25
N ASP A 7 11.35 18.80 -8.97
CA ASP A 7 10.56 18.45 -10.14
C ASP A 7 9.31 17.60 -9.79
N VAL A 8 9.13 17.26 -8.53
CA VAL A 8 7.98 16.49 -8.05
C VAL A 8 7.34 17.18 -6.84
N LEU A 9 6.06 16.92 -6.67
CA LEU A 9 5.30 17.42 -5.53
C LEU A 9 4.58 16.25 -4.85
N PHE A 10 4.40 16.35 -3.55
CA PHE A 10 3.47 15.49 -2.84
C PHE A 10 2.05 15.97 -3.11
N SER A 11 1.24 15.13 -3.74
CA SER A 11 -0.18 15.42 -3.94
C SER A 11 -1.03 15.05 -2.73
N GLY A 12 -0.49 14.23 -1.81
CA GLY A 12 -1.12 13.87 -0.56
C GLY A 12 -0.15 13.06 0.29
N ALA A 13 -0.28 13.20 1.60
CA ALA A 13 0.45 12.41 2.57
C ALA A 13 -0.44 12.17 3.78
N TRP A 14 -0.51 10.93 4.27
CA TRP A 14 -1.38 10.57 5.37
C TRP A 14 -0.87 9.32 6.08
N SER A 15 -1.29 9.15 7.35
CA SER A 15 -1.03 7.92 8.09
C SER A 15 -2.27 7.03 8.05
N VAL A 16 -2.03 5.72 8.02
CA VAL A 16 -3.09 4.72 8.00
C VAL A 16 -2.82 3.71 9.10
N ARG A 17 -3.83 3.49 9.95
CA ARG A 17 -3.77 2.52 11.04
C ARG A 17 -4.84 1.47 10.83
N LEU A 18 -4.40 0.20 10.65
CA LEU A 18 -5.28 -0.94 10.52
C LEU A 18 -5.15 -1.84 11.76
N LYS A 19 -6.29 -2.25 12.31
CA LYS A 19 -6.38 -3.16 13.46
C LYS A 19 -6.88 -4.54 13.03
N ALA A 20 -7.22 -5.37 14.01
CA ALA A 20 -7.73 -6.72 13.82
C ALA A 20 -8.74 -6.80 12.69
N GLN A 21 -8.59 -7.78 11.82
CA GLN A 21 -9.37 -7.96 10.60
C GLN A 21 -9.31 -6.76 9.65
N GLY A 22 -8.28 -5.89 9.84
CA GLY A 22 -8.13 -4.70 9.03
C GLY A 22 -7.58 -5.02 7.63
N TYR A 23 -8.07 -4.30 6.66
CA TYR A 23 -7.53 -4.33 5.31
C TYR A 23 -8.03 -3.13 4.53
N HIS A 24 -7.27 -2.76 3.51
CA HIS A 24 -7.75 -1.85 2.47
C HIS A 24 -8.28 -2.68 1.31
N THR A 25 -9.46 -2.33 0.81
CA THR A 25 -9.94 -2.87 -0.46
C THR A 25 -9.02 -2.43 -1.58
N ASN A 26 -8.94 -3.24 -2.63
CA ASN A 26 -8.13 -2.89 -3.79
C ASN A 26 -8.66 -1.61 -4.44
N HIS A 27 -7.75 -0.68 -4.75
CA HIS A 27 -8.09 0.62 -5.30
C HIS A 27 -6.91 1.18 -6.11
N VAL A 28 -7.14 2.31 -6.75
CA VAL A 28 -6.12 3.07 -7.48
C VAL A 28 -6.15 4.53 -7.06
N HIS A 29 -5.07 5.26 -7.35
CA HIS A 29 -4.95 6.69 -7.10
C HIS A 29 -4.89 7.43 -8.43
N PRO A 30 -6.05 7.78 -9.02
CA PRO A 30 -6.08 8.26 -10.41
C PRO A 30 -5.39 9.59 -10.64
N LYS A 31 -5.17 10.38 -9.60
CA LYS A 31 -4.51 11.69 -9.71
C LYS A 31 -3.03 11.65 -9.37
N GLY A 32 -2.54 10.56 -8.81
CA GLY A 32 -1.15 10.42 -8.46
C GLY A 32 -0.31 9.92 -9.64
N TRP A 33 1.00 10.13 -9.55
CA TRP A 33 1.98 9.55 -10.46
C TRP A 33 2.64 8.33 -9.84
N ILE A 34 3.19 8.50 -8.63
CA ILE A 34 3.77 7.42 -7.84
C ILE A 34 3.11 7.44 -6.47
N SER A 35 2.71 6.28 -6.02
CA SER A 35 2.16 6.06 -4.69
C SER A 35 3.17 5.30 -3.84
N SER A 36 3.00 5.38 -2.53
CA SER A 36 3.95 4.77 -1.59
C SER A 36 3.26 4.20 -0.37
N ALA A 37 3.98 3.34 0.33
CA ALA A 37 3.67 2.93 1.69
C ALA A 37 4.98 2.75 2.45
N LEU A 38 5.12 3.49 3.56
CA LEU A 38 6.24 3.34 4.49
C LEU A 38 5.72 2.67 5.75
N TYR A 39 6.23 1.51 6.09
CA TYR A 39 5.76 0.76 7.26
C TYR A 39 6.41 1.26 8.54
N ILE A 40 5.59 1.74 9.47
CA ILE A 40 6.01 2.26 10.77
C ILE A 40 5.85 1.19 11.85
N ALA A 41 4.77 0.43 11.81
CA ALA A 41 4.51 -0.66 12.74
C ALA A 41 3.88 -1.84 12.00
N VAL A 42 4.35 -3.04 12.32
CA VAL A 42 3.86 -4.28 11.72
C VAL A 42 3.51 -5.24 12.85
N PRO A 43 2.25 -5.77 12.90
CA PRO A 43 1.88 -6.74 13.91
C PRO A 43 2.74 -7.99 13.86
N ASP A 44 2.99 -8.59 15.03
CA ASP A 44 3.80 -9.81 15.13
C ASP A 44 3.21 -10.95 14.30
N GLU A 45 1.89 -11.05 14.24
CA GLU A 45 1.19 -12.07 13.46
C GLU A 45 1.43 -11.92 11.95
N VAL A 46 1.66 -10.69 11.49
CA VAL A 46 2.01 -10.42 10.09
C VAL A 46 3.49 -10.68 9.85
N ALA A 47 4.36 -10.19 10.75
CA ALA A 47 5.81 -10.34 10.62
C ALA A 47 6.24 -11.81 10.67
N GLY A 48 5.59 -12.61 11.51
CA GLY A 48 5.89 -14.04 11.68
C GLY A 48 5.00 -14.98 10.89
N ALA A 49 4.11 -14.46 10.04
CA ALA A 49 3.17 -15.30 9.30
C ALA A 49 3.87 -16.15 8.25
N THR A 50 3.31 -17.36 8.04
CA THR A 50 3.74 -18.26 6.97
C THR A 50 2.94 -18.04 5.68
N ASP A 51 1.85 -17.28 5.76
CA ASP A 51 1.03 -16.86 4.64
C ASP A 51 1.25 -15.35 4.36
N ASP A 52 0.47 -14.79 3.48
CA ASP A 52 0.58 -13.39 3.06
C ASP A 52 -0.39 -12.45 3.77
N ALA A 53 -0.98 -12.86 4.90
CA ALA A 53 -1.88 -12.01 5.68
C ALA A 53 -1.23 -10.68 6.06
N GLY A 54 -1.90 -9.58 5.77
CA GLY A 54 -1.40 -8.23 6.03
C GLY A 54 -0.45 -7.67 4.96
N TYR A 55 -0.10 -8.44 3.95
CA TYR A 55 0.75 -7.97 2.87
C TYR A 55 0.01 -6.97 1.99
N ILE A 56 0.75 -6.03 1.40
CA ILE A 56 0.22 -5.22 0.31
C ILE A 56 0.16 -6.10 -0.95
N GLN A 57 -0.96 -6.02 -1.66
CA GLN A 57 -1.17 -6.80 -2.88
C GLN A 57 -1.42 -5.86 -4.06
N PHE A 58 -0.98 -6.27 -5.23
CA PHE A 58 -1.06 -5.50 -6.45
C PHE A 58 -1.72 -6.28 -7.56
N GLY A 59 -2.36 -5.54 -8.46
CA GLY A 59 -2.86 -6.07 -9.73
C GLY A 59 -4.28 -6.60 -9.71
N ALA A 60 -4.90 -6.79 -8.54
CA ALA A 60 -6.28 -7.23 -8.45
C ALA A 60 -7.21 -6.02 -8.37
N PRO A 61 -8.21 -5.89 -9.25
CA PRO A 61 -9.21 -4.84 -9.12
C PRO A 61 -10.07 -5.07 -7.89
N GLU A 62 -10.80 -4.04 -7.47
CA GLU A 62 -11.68 -4.17 -6.32
C GLU A 62 -12.89 -5.06 -6.65
N ASP A 63 -13.44 -5.70 -5.61
CA ASP A 63 -14.50 -6.69 -5.77
C ASP A 63 -15.78 -6.13 -6.40
N LYS A 64 -16.09 -4.87 -6.17
CA LYS A 64 -17.28 -4.24 -6.74
C LYS A 64 -17.30 -4.19 -8.26
N LEU A 65 -16.15 -4.44 -8.91
CA LEU A 65 -16.10 -4.58 -10.35
C LEU A 65 -16.58 -5.95 -10.82
N GLY A 66 -16.80 -6.90 -9.93
CA GLY A 66 -17.29 -8.23 -10.25
C GLY A 66 -16.33 -9.09 -11.06
N LEU A 67 -15.04 -8.74 -11.10
CA LEU A 67 -14.09 -9.44 -11.93
C LEU A 67 -13.44 -10.63 -11.23
N ASN A 68 -13.45 -10.67 -9.90
CA ASN A 68 -12.93 -11.78 -9.09
C ASN A 68 -11.53 -12.25 -9.54
N LEU A 69 -10.65 -11.31 -9.81
CA LEU A 69 -9.31 -11.60 -10.28
C LEU A 69 -8.32 -11.68 -9.11
N SER A 70 -7.38 -12.61 -9.20
CA SER A 70 -6.33 -12.76 -8.19
C SER A 70 -5.29 -11.65 -8.29
N SER A 71 -4.64 -11.36 -7.16
CA SER A 71 -3.48 -10.45 -7.15
C SER A 71 -2.34 -11.01 -7.97
N VAL A 72 -1.62 -10.12 -8.66
CA VAL A 72 -0.45 -10.49 -9.42
C VAL A 72 0.78 -10.64 -8.51
N ARG A 73 0.87 -9.79 -7.47
CA ARG A 73 2.03 -9.75 -6.59
C ARG A 73 1.66 -9.27 -5.20
N THR A 74 2.33 -9.85 -4.19
CA THR A 74 2.26 -9.37 -2.80
C THR A 74 3.65 -8.99 -2.32
N VAL A 75 3.73 -8.05 -1.37
CA VAL A 75 4.99 -7.62 -0.77
C VAL A 75 4.83 -7.65 0.75
N LYS A 76 5.76 -8.32 1.44
CA LYS A 76 5.76 -8.44 2.88
C LYS A 76 6.06 -7.10 3.54
N PRO A 77 5.22 -6.64 4.48
CA PRO A 77 5.52 -5.44 5.27
C PRO A 77 6.64 -5.74 6.27
N GLU A 78 7.55 -4.79 6.39
CA GLU A 78 8.62 -4.81 7.38
C GLU A 78 8.83 -3.39 7.87
N VAL A 79 9.05 -3.22 9.17
CA VAL A 79 9.27 -1.88 9.74
C VAL A 79 10.45 -1.20 9.03
N GLY A 80 10.24 0.03 8.58
CA GLY A 80 11.23 0.80 7.82
C GLY A 80 11.24 0.55 6.33
N LYS A 81 10.49 -0.44 5.83
CA LYS A 81 10.40 -0.71 4.39
C LYS A 81 9.55 0.36 3.71
N LEU A 82 10.04 0.88 2.61
CA LEU A 82 9.31 1.78 1.71
C LEU A 82 8.96 1.03 0.42
N VAL A 83 7.68 0.99 0.11
CA VAL A 83 7.18 0.40 -1.14
C VAL A 83 6.73 1.54 -2.05
N LEU A 84 7.20 1.54 -3.29
CA LEU A 84 6.82 2.52 -4.32
C LEU A 84 6.17 1.79 -5.48
N PHE A 85 5.11 2.37 -6.01
CA PHE A 85 4.40 1.76 -7.14
C PHE A 85 3.69 2.84 -7.96
N PRO A 86 3.43 2.58 -9.26
CA PRO A 86 2.65 3.51 -10.06
C PRO A 86 1.26 3.71 -9.49
N SER A 87 0.80 4.96 -9.43
CA SER A 87 -0.49 5.28 -8.81
C SER A 87 -1.68 4.67 -9.54
N TYR A 88 -1.54 4.33 -10.82
CA TYR A 88 -2.60 3.66 -11.58
C TYR A 88 -2.75 2.18 -11.25
N MET A 89 -1.81 1.60 -10.49
CA MET A 89 -1.84 0.18 -10.18
C MET A 89 -2.86 -0.11 -9.07
N TRP A 90 -3.72 -1.11 -9.30
CA TRP A 90 -4.61 -1.61 -8.27
C TRP A 90 -3.80 -2.15 -7.10
N HIS A 91 -4.15 -1.76 -5.89
CA HIS A 91 -3.48 -2.23 -4.68
C HIS A 91 -4.45 -2.26 -3.50
N GLY A 92 -4.10 -3.06 -2.52
CA GLY A 92 -4.87 -3.21 -1.30
C GLY A 92 -4.07 -4.00 -0.28
N THR A 93 -4.72 -4.39 0.80
CA THR A 93 -4.11 -5.19 1.86
C THR A 93 -4.77 -6.55 1.91
N VAL A 94 -3.97 -7.61 1.98
CA VAL A 94 -4.50 -8.95 2.29
C VAL A 94 -5.01 -8.91 3.73
N PRO A 95 -6.26 -9.33 3.99
CA PRO A 95 -6.82 -9.29 5.35
C PRO A 95 -5.94 -10.01 6.36
N PHE A 96 -5.89 -9.48 7.58
CA PHE A 96 -5.15 -10.07 8.68
C PHE A 96 -5.91 -9.89 9.99
N GLU A 97 -5.56 -10.70 10.98
CA GLU A 97 -6.11 -10.61 12.33
C GLU A 97 -4.99 -10.41 13.33
N SER A 98 -5.12 -9.40 14.18
CA SER A 98 -4.16 -9.11 15.24
C SER A 98 -4.76 -8.16 16.26
N SER A 99 -4.30 -8.26 17.51
CA SER A 99 -4.57 -7.26 18.55
C SER A 99 -3.70 -6.01 18.39
N GLN A 100 -2.63 -6.10 17.57
CA GLN A 100 -1.74 -5.00 17.27
C GLN A 100 -2.19 -4.28 16.00
N SER A 101 -1.75 -3.02 15.85
CA SER A 101 -2.06 -2.22 14.66
C SER A 101 -0.93 -2.27 13.65
N ARG A 102 -1.29 -2.31 12.38
CA ARG A 102 -0.37 -2.03 11.28
C ARG A 102 -0.46 -0.54 10.98
N ILE A 103 0.66 0.15 11.04
CA ILE A 103 0.70 1.60 10.81
C ILE A 103 1.62 1.87 9.62
N THR A 104 1.09 2.60 8.65
CA THR A 104 1.84 3.07 7.49
C THR A 104 1.72 4.57 7.36
N VAL A 105 2.75 5.17 6.79
CA VAL A 105 2.66 6.53 6.24
C VAL A 105 2.64 6.39 4.72
N ALA A 106 1.61 6.92 4.11
CA ALA A 106 1.42 6.87 2.67
C ALA A 106 1.54 8.27 2.08
N PHE A 107 2.07 8.36 0.89
CA PHE A 107 2.10 9.62 0.15
C PHE A 107 2.04 9.33 -1.35
N ASP A 108 1.45 10.27 -2.07
CA ASP A 108 1.43 10.26 -3.53
C ASP A 108 2.24 11.44 -4.03
N ILE A 109 2.94 11.26 -5.12
CA ILE A 109 3.71 12.30 -5.78
C ILE A 109 3.27 12.46 -7.22
N VAL A 110 3.39 13.68 -7.70
CA VAL A 110 3.09 14.07 -9.08
C VAL A 110 4.25 14.87 -9.62
N PRO A 111 4.44 14.92 -10.96
CA PRO A 111 5.43 15.81 -11.54
C PRO A 111 5.12 17.27 -11.20
N HIS A 112 6.17 18.03 -10.90
CA HIS A 112 6.06 19.48 -10.73
C HIS A 112 6.07 20.15 -12.10
N ARG A 113 5.08 20.97 -12.36
CA ARG A 113 4.94 21.67 -13.64
C ARG A 113 4.98 23.17 -13.49
#